data_158d4a77d188673a559f43cbce7528a8
#
_entry.id   158d4a77d188673a559f43cbce7528a8
#
_cell.length_a   1.000
_cell.length_b   1.000
_cell.length_c   1.000
_cell.angle_alpha   90.00
_cell.angle_beta   90.00
_cell.angle_gamma   90.00
#
_symmetry.space_group_name_H-M   'P 1'
#
loop_
_entity.id
_entity.type
_entity.pdbx_description
1 polymer ?
#
loop_
_entity_poly.entity_id
_entity_poly.type
_entity_poly.pdbx_seq_one_letter_code
_entity_poly.pdbx_strand_id
1 'polypeptide(L)'
;MAESRWHTFEWDDENRKNGNVQHLRDHDIEPEEAEECFFHDYALARDDRRFDDVYIIDGRTDRGRKLRLVFQGKSNGVARVFTGWELKPQKKRRS
;
A
#
# COMPACT_ATOMS: atom_id res chain seq x y z
N MET A 1 2.47 18.19 10.31
CA MET A 1 2.20 17.46 9.25
C MET A 1 3.35 16.71 8.75
N ALA A 2 3.21 15.48 8.64
CA ALA A 2 4.31 14.68 8.24
C ALA A 2 4.34 14.59 6.73
N GLU A 3 5.52 14.65 6.17
CA GLU A 3 5.65 14.45 4.79
C GLU A 3 5.91 13.01 4.56
N SER A 4 5.29 12.43 3.57
CA SER A 4 5.55 11.06 3.23
C SER A 4 6.92 10.96 2.59
N ARG A 5 7.66 9.91 2.93
CA ARG A 5 8.92 9.62 2.27
C ARG A 5 8.67 9.24 0.82
N TRP A 6 7.48 8.76 0.51
CA TRP A 6 7.17 8.28 -0.82
C TRP A 6 6.01 9.09 -1.36
N HIS A 7 6.19 9.65 -2.54
CA HIS A 7 5.21 10.55 -3.12
C HIS A 7 5.02 10.35 -4.62
N THR A 8 5.78 9.46 -5.22
CA THR A 8 5.67 9.12 -6.63
C THR A 8 5.51 7.62 -6.72
N PHE A 9 4.63 7.16 -7.59
CA PHE A 9 4.28 5.75 -7.60
C PHE A 9 4.48 5.15 -8.98
N GLU A 10 4.98 3.93 -9.01
CA GLU A 10 5.18 3.20 -10.25
C GLU A 10 4.09 2.18 -10.44
N TRP A 11 3.34 2.31 -11.49
CA TRP A 11 2.27 1.38 -11.79
C TRP A 11 2.50 0.75 -13.15
N ASP A 12 2.25 -0.55 -13.25
CA ASP A 12 2.28 -1.23 -14.52
C ASP A 12 1.01 -0.88 -15.29
N ASP A 13 1.02 -1.16 -16.58
CA ASP A 13 -0.17 -0.97 -17.38
C ASP A 13 -1.29 -1.80 -16.75
N GLU A 14 -2.49 -1.23 -16.70
CA GLU A 14 -3.59 -1.92 -16.04
C GLU A 14 -3.95 -3.21 -16.74
N ASN A 15 -3.63 -3.36 -17.99
CA ASN A 15 -3.93 -4.58 -18.71
C ASN A 15 -2.84 -5.62 -18.62
N ARG A 16 -1.77 -5.31 -17.90
CA ARG A 16 -0.67 -6.24 -17.79
C ARG A 16 -0.98 -7.34 -16.81
N LYS A 17 -0.96 -8.58 -17.29
CA LYS A 17 -1.15 -9.70 -16.43
C LYS A 17 -0.04 -9.76 -15.45
N ASN A 18 -0.32 -10.07 -14.24
CA ASN A 18 0.68 -10.14 -13.16
C ASN A 18 1.37 -8.80 -12.87
N GLY A 19 0.82 -7.72 -13.39
CA GLY A 19 1.31 -6.41 -13.02
C GLY A 19 0.77 -5.99 -11.68
N ASN A 20 1.34 -4.96 -11.11
CA ASN A 20 0.94 -4.55 -9.76
C ASN A 20 -0.49 -4.00 -9.71
N VAL A 21 -0.97 -3.38 -10.78
CA VAL A 21 -2.34 -2.90 -10.81
C VAL A 21 -3.30 -4.08 -10.70
N GLN A 22 -3.06 -5.13 -11.47
CA GLN A 22 -3.93 -6.29 -11.44
C GLN A 22 -3.87 -6.99 -10.08
N HIS A 23 -2.68 -7.06 -9.48
CA HIS A 23 -2.55 -7.67 -8.17
C HIS A 23 -3.37 -6.93 -7.13
N LEU A 24 -3.36 -5.61 -7.17
CA LEU A 24 -4.16 -4.84 -6.22
C LEU A 24 -5.64 -5.03 -6.50
N ARG A 25 -6.03 -5.07 -7.75
CA ARG A 25 -7.45 -5.24 -8.08
C ARG A 25 -7.97 -6.61 -7.68
N ASP A 26 -7.10 -7.62 -7.65
CA ASP A 26 -7.47 -8.92 -7.14
C ASP A 26 -7.82 -8.87 -5.66
N HIS A 27 -7.39 -7.84 -4.98
CA HIS A 27 -7.72 -7.61 -3.57
C HIS A 27 -8.70 -6.45 -3.40
N ASP A 28 -9.37 -6.07 -4.50
CA ASP A 28 -10.35 -4.97 -4.48
C ASP A 28 -9.74 -3.64 -4.11
N ILE A 29 -8.51 -3.39 -4.53
CA ILE A 29 -7.84 -2.13 -4.26
C ILE A 29 -7.51 -1.48 -5.60
N GLU A 30 -7.89 -0.22 -5.74
CA GLU A 30 -7.49 0.55 -6.92
C GLU A 30 -6.16 1.25 -6.64
N PRO A 31 -5.37 1.51 -7.68
CA PRO A 31 -4.09 2.20 -7.46
C PRO A 31 -4.25 3.53 -6.73
N GLU A 32 -5.31 4.26 -7.02
CA GLU A 32 -5.54 5.54 -6.35
C GLU A 32 -5.73 5.35 -4.85
N GLU A 33 -6.37 4.26 -4.45
CA GLU A 33 -6.56 3.98 -3.04
C GLU A 33 -5.23 3.70 -2.37
N ALA A 34 -4.36 2.97 -3.04
CA ALA A 34 -3.05 2.70 -2.48
C ALA A 34 -2.26 3.99 -2.32
N GLU A 35 -2.34 4.87 -3.32
CA GLU A 35 -1.64 6.15 -3.24
C GLU A 35 -2.16 6.98 -2.07
N GLU A 36 -3.46 6.98 -1.87
CA GLU A 36 -4.05 7.75 -0.77
C GLU A 36 -3.46 7.36 0.58
N CYS A 37 -3.15 6.09 0.74
CA CYS A 37 -2.59 5.62 2.01
C CYS A 37 -1.27 6.30 2.35
N PHE A 38 -0.53 6.74 1.35
CA PHE A 38 0.76 7.39 1.60
C PHE A 38 0.62 8.86 1.97
N PHE A 39 -0.57 9.43 1.77
CA PHE A 39 -0.79 10.83 2.06
C PHE A 39 -1.60 11.08 3.32
N HIS A 40 -2.05 10.02 3.96
CA HIS A 40 -2.60 10.11 5.30
C HIS A 40 -1.54 9.58 6.26
N ASP A 41 -1.80 9.67 7.52
CA ASP A 41 -0.88 9.09 8.50
C ASP A 41 -0.88 7.58 8.30
N TYR A 42 0.29 7.01 8.30
CA TYR A 42 0.40 5.57 8.19
C TYR A 42 1.42 5.05 9.19
N ALA A 43 1.32 3.79 9.50
CA ALA A 43 2.28 3.14 10.35
C ALA A 43 3.17 2.26 9.51
N LEU A 44 4.46 2.36 9.72
CA LEU A 44 5.37 1.45 9.07
C LEU A 44 5.22 0.13 9.82
N ALA A 45 4.59 -0.84 9.17
CA ALA A 45 4.27 -2.09 9.84
C ALA A 45 5.54 -2.87 10.10
N ARG A 46 6.42 -2.88 9.13
CA ARG A 46 7.74 -3.48 9.32
C ARG A 46 8.51 -3.34 8.01
N ASP A 47 9.82 -3.46 8.12
CA ASP A 47 10.65 -3.56 6.94
C ASP A 47 10.81 -5.05 6.67
N ASP A 48 10.80 -5.45 5.44
CA ASP A 48 11.09 -6.84 5.11
C ASP A 48 12.58 -6.94 4.86
N ARG A 49 13.29 -7.39 5.86
CA ARG A 49 14.74 -7.35 5.76
C ARG A 49 15.33 -8.44 4.88
N ARG A 50 14.49 -9.27 4.33
CA ARG A 50 14.98 -10.28 3.39
C ARG A 50 15.23 -9.66 2.04
N PHE A 51 14.59 -8.51 1.77
CA PHE A 51 14.74 -7.85 0.49
C PHE A 51 15.04 -6.39 0.76
N ASP A 52 16.10 -5.89 0.19
CA ASP A 52 16.46 -4.50 0.39
C ASP A 52 15.32 -3.63 -0.11
N ASP A 53 15.04 -2.58 0.63
CA ASP A 53 14.09 -1.55 0.23
C ASP A 53 12.64 -2.00 0.15
N VAL A 54 12.30 -3.13 0.72
CA VAL A 54 10.90 -3.56 0.75
C VAL A 54 10.32 -3.22 2.12
N TYR A 55 9.17 -2.60 2.11
CA TYR A 55 8.51 -2.09 3.29
C TYR A 55 7.06 -2.51 3.32
N ILE A 56 6.48 -2.51 4.50
CA ILE A 56 5.07 -2.83 4.69
C ILE A 56 4.47 -1.71 5.53
N ILE A 57 3.46 -1.05 4.99
CA ILE A 57 2.77 0.00 5.76
C ILE A 57 1.31 -0.35 5.94
N ASP A 58 0.75 0.18 7.02
CA ASP A 58 -0.68 0.15 7.26
C ASP A 58 -1.15 1.59 7.18
N GLY A 59 -1.99 1.87 6.20
CA GLY A 59 -2.49 3.21 5.99
C GLY A 59 -3.98 3.19 5.75
N ARG A 60 -4.52 4.33 5.35
CA ARG A 60 -5.94 4.40 5.07
C ARG A 60 -6.20 5.28 3.87
N THR A 61 -7.28 4.99 3.20
CA THR A 61 -7.71 5.76 2.05
C THR A 61 -8.46 6.99 2.51
N ASP A 62 -8.80 7.85 1.57
CA ASP A 62 -9.56 9.04 1.86
C ASP A 62 -10.93 8.70 2.47
N ARG A 63 -11.45 7.53 2.15
CA ARG A 63 -12.73 7.12 2.70
C ARG A 63 -12.60 6.34 3.99
N GLY A 64 -11.41 6.22 4.51
CA GLY A 64 -11.20 5.55 5.79
C GLY A 64 -10.99 4.05 5.71
N ARG A 65 -10.83 3.53 4.51
CA ARG A 65 -10.58 2.11 4.35
C ARG A 65 -9.15 1.83 4.76
N LYS A 66 -8.92 0.85 5.61
CA LYS A 66 -7.58 0.56 6.11
C LYS A 66 -6.95 -0.51 5.27
N LEU A 67 -5.77 -0.23 4.76
CA LEU A 67 -5.08 -1.14 3.86
C LEU A 67 -3.67 -1.40 4.35
N ARG A 68 -3.22 -2.62 4.14
CA ARG A 68 -1.80 -2.95 4.33
C ARG A 68 -1.20 -3.10 2.94
N LEU A 69 -0.09 -2.41 2.71
CA LEU A 69 0.55 -2.39 1.41
C LEU A 69 1.98 -2.85 1.54
N VAL A 70 2.41 -3.65 0.57
CA VAL A 70 3.80 -4.10 0.48
C VAL A 70 4.39 -3.44 -0.75
N PHE A 71 5.48 -2.75 -0.59
CA PHE A 71 6.04 -1.97 -1.68
C PHE A 71 7.55 -1.90 -1.60
N GLN A 72 8.16 -1.59 -2.73
CA GLN A 72 9.58 -1.30 -2.78
C GLN A 72 9.74 0.20 -2.77
N GLY A 73 10.54 0.71 -1.85
CA GLY A 73 10.87 2.12 -1.79
C GLY A 73 12.12 2.35 -2.62
N LYS A 74 12.02 3.23 -3.57
CA LYS A 74 13.15 3.56 -4.45
C LYS A 74 13.64 4.95 -4.12
N SER A 75 14.77 5.30 -4.67
CA SER A 75 15.32 6.62 -4.42
C SER A 75 14.37 7.68 -4.97
N ASN A 76 14.52 8.88 -4.48
CA ASN A 76 13.73 10.04 -4.91
C ASN A 76 12.25 9.91 -4.58
N GLY A 77 11.92 9.15 -3.55
CA GLY A 77 10.56 9.10 -3.06
C GLY A 77 9.60 8.27 -3.92
N VAL A 78 10.14 7.35 -4.71
CA VAL A 78 9.32 6.52 -5.56
C VAL A 78 8.95 5.25 -4.83
N ALA A 79 7.68 4.86 -4.89
CA ALA A 79 7.23 3.61 -4.32
C ALA A 79 6.63 2.75 -5.42
N ARG A 80 7.04 1.51 -5.48
CA ARG A 80 6.43 0.55 -6.38
C ARG A 80 5.68 -0.45 -5.53
N VAL A 81 4.37 -0.32 -5.50
CA VAL A 81 3.53 -1.19 -4.68
C VAL A 81 3.40 -2.54 -5.37
N PHE A 82 3.66 -3.60 -4.64
CA PHE A 82 3.56 -4.95 -5.19
C PHE A 82 2.18 -5.52 -4.98
N THR A 83 1.67 -5.39 -3.78
CA THR A 83 0.40 -5.99 -3.41
C THR A 83 -0.13 -5.31 -2.15
N GLY A 84 -1.33 -5.65 -1.80
CA GLY A 84 -1.91 -5.14 -0.56
C GLY A 84 -3.24 -5.81 -0.32
N TRP A 85 -3.79 -5.57 0.84
CA TRP A 85 -5.10 -6.10 1.18
C TRP A 85 -5.72 -5.24 2.26
N GLU A 86 -7.03 -5.38 2.38
CA GLU A 86 -7.75 -4.59 3.37
C GLU A 86 -7.60 -5.20 4.75
N LEU A 87 -7.34 -4.33 5.72
CA LEU A 87 -7.29 -4.74 7.12
C LEU A 87 -8.66 -4.59 7.68
N LYS A 88 -9.29 -5.69 8.01
CA LYS A 88 -10.62 -5.61 8.55
C LYS A 88 -10.54 -5.43 10.04
N PRO A 89 -11.42 -4.66 10.61
CA PRO A 89 -11.39 -4.48 12.04
C PRO A 89 -11.63 -5.81 12.70
N GLN A 90 -10.95 -6.03 13.84
CA GLN A 90 -11.13 -7.20 14.50
C GLN A 90 -12.53 -7.28 14.97
N LYS A 91 -13.27 -8.30 14.62
CA LYS A 91 -14.57 -8.36 14.99
C LYS A 91 -14.67 -8.67 16.40
N LYS A 92 -15.43 -7.93 17.12
CA LYS A 92 -15.53 -8.17 18.43
C LYS A 92 -16.41 -9.30 18.56
N ARG A 93 -16.11 -10.22 19.26
CA ARG A 93 -16.83 -11.29 19.38
C ARG A 93 -17.96 -10.97 20.12
N ARG A 94 -19.00 -11.19 19.85
CA ARG A 94 -20.04 -10.87 20.42
C ARG A 94 -20.28 -11.81 21.15
N SER A 95 -20.26 -11.77 21.87
CA SER A 95 -20.40 -12.78 22.61
C SER A 95 -21.65 -13.11 22.90
#